data_123956a21943a1bf501c25ea4add97fa
#
_entry.id   123956a21943a1bf501c25ea4add97fa
#
_cell.length_a   1.000
_cell.length_b   1.000
_cell.length_c   1.000
_cell.angle_alpha   90.00
_cell.angle_beta   90.00
_cell.angle_gamma   90.00
#
_symmetry.space_group_name_H-M   'P 1'
#
loop_
_entity.id
_entity.type
_entity.pdbx_description
1 polymer ?
#
loop_
_entity_poly.entity_id
_entity_poly.type
_entity_poly.pdbx_seq_one_letter_code
_entity_poly.pdbx_strand_id
1 'polypeptide(L)'
;MNGLNGGARPRLVAALSGMLAFGVCASVALPATADPIVTTAAGRIAGKQLGSATVYHNIPYAVAARWEAPKAAARWQGVRNGARPGPICPQRAEGPLAAMPQSEDCLNLNVWVPSGHHAKPLPVMFWIHGGSFRVGSGSSPLYDGQALVSRNVILVSINYRLGVLGRFALPELSKEQAGP
;
A
#
# COMPACT_ATOMS: atom_id res chain seq x y z
N MET A 1 -51.31 84.04 -26.53
CA MET A 1 -52.41 83.06 -26.79
C MET A 1 -51.88 81.71 -26.43
N ASN A 2 -52.51 81.12 -25.43
CA ASN A 2 -52.58 79.70 -25.09
C ASN A 2 -51.23 78.94 -24.97
N GLY A 3 -50.75 78.51 -23.83
CA GLY A 3 -51.37 77.81 -22.73
C GLY A 3 -51.18 76.32 -22.92
N LEU A 4 -50.53 75.64 -22.11
CA LEU A 4 -50.93 74.38 -21.47
C LEU A 4 -49.80 73.78 -20.61
N ASN A 5 -50.11 73.67 -19.35
CA ASN A 5 -49.46 72.91 -18.31
C ASN A 5 -49.36 71.44 -18.69
N GLY A 6 -48.22 70.80 -18.49
CA GLY A 6 -48.04 69.38 -18.45
C GLY A 6 -47.22 68.94 -17.22
N GLY A 7 -47.94 68.61 -16.15
CA GLY A 7 -47.35 68.18 -14.92
C GLY A 7 -46.61 66.85 -15.08
N ALA A 8 -45.39 66.85 -14.68
CA ALA A 8 -44.59 65.60 -14.55
C ALA A 8 -44.87 64.89 -13.19
N ARG A 9 -45.39 63.66 -13.27
CA ARG A 9 -45.54 62.77 -12.13
C ARG A 9 -44.24 62.09 -11.83
N PRO A 10 -43.76 62.01 -10.58
CA PRO A 10 -42.57 61.24 -10.24
C PRO A 10 -42.89 59.74 -10.31
N ARG A 11 -42.05 59.04 -11.06
CA ARG A 11 -42.03 57.57 -11.06
C ARG A 11 -41.26 57.08 -9.82
N LEU A 12 -41.99 56.40 -8.95
CA LEU A 12 -41.40 55.62 -7.86
C LEU A 12 -40.64 54.45 -8.43
N VAL A 13 -39.28 54.44 -8.28
CA VAL A 13 -38.45 53.31 -8.60
C VAL A 13 -38.35 52.45 -7.33
N ALA A 14 -39.06 51.36 -7.33
CA ALA A 14 -38.94 50.33 -6.29
C ALA A 14 -37.61 49.59 -6.45
N ALA A 15 -36.67 49.82 -5.53
CA ALA A 15 -35.43 49.02 -5.45
C ALA A 15 -35.77 47.66 -4.85
N LEU A 16 -35.74 46.60 -5.65
CA LEU A 16 -35.73 45.24 -5.16
C LEU A 16 -34.30 44.93 -4.64
N SER A 17 -34.11 44.94 -3.33
CA SER A 17 -32.91 44.37 -2.69
C SER A 17 -33.02 42.85 -2.71
N GLY A 18 -32.34 42.22 -3.69
CA GLY A 18 -32.14 40.77 -3.72
C GLY A 18 -31.16 40.34 -2.66
N MET A 19 -31.64 39.71 -1.59
CA MET A 19 -30.81 39.04 -0.58
C MET A 19 -30.28 37.73 -1.19
N LEU A 20 -29.02 37.71 -1.66
CA LEU A 20 -28.33 36.49 -2.02
C LEU A 20 -28.01 35.73 -0.71
N ALA A 21 -28.78 34.68 -0.42
CA ALA A 21 -28.46 33.72 0.61
C ALA A 21 -27.31 32.84 0.12
N PHE A 22 -26.09 33.11 0.60
CA PHE A 22 -24.95 32.19 0.46
C PHE A 22 -25.23 30.96 1.32
N GLY A 23 -25.67 29.88 0.70
CA GLY A 23 -25.77 28.57 1.33
C GLY A 23 -24.36 28.05 1.62
N VAL A 24 -23.94 28.06 2.89
CA VAL A 24 -22.73 27.40 3.35
C VAL A 24 -22.97 25.89 3.24
N CYS A 25 -22.44 25.29 2.17
CA CYS A 25 -22.41 23.83 2.05
C CYS A 25 -21.42 23.29 3.05
N ALA A 26 -21.88 22.89 4.24
CA ALA A 26 -21.07 22.20 5.22
C ALA A 26 -20.68 20.84 4.65
N SER A 27 -19.44 20.71 4.20
CA SER A 27 -18.85 19.42 3.82
C SER A 27 -18.76 18.56 5.08
N VAL A 28 -19.64 17.58 5.22
CA VAL A 28 -19.54 16.54 6.24
C VAL A 28 -18.35 15.66 5.86
N ALA A 29 -17.23 15.85 6.51
CA ALA A 29 -16.09 14.94 6.38
C ALA A 29 -16.52 13.59 6.98
N LEU A 30 -16.63 12.58 6.13
CA LEU A 30 -16.80 11.20 6.58
C LEU A 30 -15.60 10.82 7.45
N PRO A 31 -15.80 10.16 8.60
CA PRO A 31 -14.69 9.70 9.42
C PRO A 31 -13.79 8.78 8.59
N ALA A 32 -12.49 9.07 8.56
CA ALA A 32 -11.51 8.17 7.96
C ALA A 32 -11.61 6.82 8.71
N THR A 33 -11.90 5.75 7.99
CA THR A 33 -11.88 4.40 8.56
C THR A 33 -10.47 4.12 9.05
N ALA A 34 -10.34 3.72 10.32
CA ALA A 34 -9.03 3.36 10.87
C ALA A 34 -8.43 2.19 10.07
N ASP A 35 -7.12 2.25 9.82
CA ASP A 35 -6.40 1.19 9.12
C ASP A 35 -6.62 -0.16 9.84
N PRO A 36 -6.95 -1.23 9.10
CA PRO A 36 -7.23 -2.53 9.69
C PRO A 36 -5.97 -3.12 10.32
N ILE A 37 -6.04 -3.45 11.61
CA ILE A 37 -4.92 -4.05 12.36
C ILE A 37 -5.18 -5.53 12.53
N VAL A 38 -4.18 -6.35 12.21
CA VAL A 38 -4.18 -7.79 12.45
C VAL A 38 -3.08 -8.17 13.43
N THR A 39 -3.37 -9.17 14.27
CA THR A 39 -2.38 -9.78 15.17
C THR A 39 -1.86 -11.07 14.55
N THR A 40 -0.56 -11.18 14.38
CA THR A 40 0.15 -12.36 13.90
C THR A 40 1.01 -12.96 15.01
N ALA A 41 1.56 -14.16 14.78
CA ALA A 41 2.53 -14.75 15.70
C ALA A 41 3.80 -13.90 15.89
N ALA A 42 4.14 -13.05 14.90
CA ALA A 42 5.31 -12.18 14.95
C ALA A 42 5.04 -10.80 15.59
N GLY A 43 3.78 -10.35 15.61
CA GLY A 43 3.40 -9.05 16.16
C GLY A 43 2.14 -8.47 15.48
N ARG A 44 1.79 -7.25 15.83
CA ARG A 44 0.64 -6.54 15.27
C ARG A 44 1.06 -5.71 14.05
N ILE A 45 0.22 -5.66 13.03
CA ILE A 45 0.49 -4.86 11.83
C ILE A 45 -0.79 -4.15 11.37
N ALA A 46 -0.66 -2.87 11.02
CA ALA A 46 -1.71 -2.09 10.37
C ALA A 46 -1.56 -2.22 8.86
N GLY A 47 -2.63 -2.61 8.18
CA GLY A 47 -2.69 -2.70 6.73
C GLY A 47 -3.26 -1.44 6.10
N LYS A 48 -3.34 -1.42 4.78
CA LYS A 48 -3.99 -0.37 4.00
C LYS A 48 -5.23 -0.92 3.33
N GLN A 49 -6.37 -0.26 3.54
CA GLN A 49 -7.60 -0.57 2.83
C GLN A 49 -7.54 -0.04 1.39
N LEU A 50 -7.85 -0.88 0.42
CA LEU A 50 -7.90 -0.57 -1.01
C LEU A 50 -9.18 -1.16 -1.61
N GLY A 51 -10.29 -0.40 -1.54
CA GLY A 51 -11.59 -0.89 -1.95
C GLY A 51 -12.03 -2.13 -1.16
N SER A 52 -12.27 -3.25 -1.84
CA SER A 52 -12.64 -4.54 -1.23
C SER A 52 -11.45 -5.36 -0.74
N ALA A 53 -10.23 -4.84 -0.85
CA ALA A 53 -8.99 -5.48 -0.43
C ALA A 53 -8.36 -4.76 0.75
N THR A 54 -7.71 -5.51 1.64
CA THR A 54 -6.74 -4.99 2.59
C THR A 54 -5.37 -5.54 2.24
N VAL A 55 -4.36 -4.70 2.18
CA VAL A 55 -2.98 -5.13 1.97
C VAL A 55 -2.12 -4.84 3.20
N TYR A 56 -1.32 -5.81 3.58
CA TYR A 56 -0.30 -5.72 4.61
C TYR A 56 1.06 -5.88 3.94
N HIS A 57 1.78 -4.77 3.80
CA HIS A 57 3.10 -4.76 3.18
C HIS A 57 4.24 -4.89 4.20
N ASN A 58 5.42 -5.23 3.69
CA ASN A 58 6.67 -5.17 4.44
C ASN A 58 6.66 -6.00 5.73
N ILE A 59 6.13 -7.21 5.66
CA ILE A 59 6.16 -8.18 6.76
C ILE A 59 7.49 -8.92 6.68
N PRO A 60 8.43 -8.73 7.64
CA PRO A 60 9.69 -9.45 7.64
C PRO A 60 9.43 -10.93 7.96
N TYR A 61 9.92 -11.82 7.12
CA TYR A 61 9.84 -13.26 7.36
C TYR A 61 11.19 -13.85 7.75
N ALA A 62 12.30 -13.20 7.34
CA ALA A 62 13.65 -13.60 7.68
C ALA A 62 14.58 -12.39 7.74
N VAL A 63 15.74 -12.59 8.35
CA VAL A 63 16.89 -11.69 8.35
C VAL A 63 18.13 -12.48 8.01
N ALA A 64 19.09 -11.88 7.31
CA ALA A 64 20.35 -12.51 7.00
C ALA A 64 21.44 -11.45 6.83
N ALA A 65 22.62 -11.69 7.36
CA ALA A 65 23.80 -10.98 6.92
C ALA A 65 24.20 -11.43 5.50
N ARG A 66 25.07 -10.65 4.87
CA ARG A 66 25.51 -10.94 3.51
C ARG A 66 26.13 -12.33 3.42
N TRP A 67 25.61 -13.14 2.50
CA TRP A 67 25.95 -14.54 2.22
C TRP A 67 25.69 -15.55 3.35
N GLU A 68 25.17 -15.11 4.49
CA GLU A 68 24.74 -16.04 5.54
C GLU A 68 23.37 -16.67 5.20
N ALA A 69 23.12 -17.83 5.79
CA ALA A 69 21.81 -18.45 5.77
C ALA A 69 20.77 -17.56 6.48
N PRO A 70 19.55 -17.42 5.95
CA PRO A 70 18.53 -16.61 6.60
C PRO A 70 18.05 -17.26 7.89
N LYS A 71 17.83 -16.41 8.90
CA LYS A 71 17.22 -16.77 10.19
C LYS A 71 15.82 -16.17 10.27
N ALA A 72 14.92 -16.81 11.01
CA ALA A 72 13.58 -16.26 11.21
C ALA A 72 13.64 -14.83 11.76
N ALA A 73 12.80 -13.95 11.22
CA ALA A 73 12.70 -12.59 11.73
C ALA A 73 12.23 -12.56 13.19
N ALA A 74 12.78 -11.65 13.97
CA ALA A 74 12.37 -11.47 15.35
C ALA A 74 10.93 -10.95 15.45
N ARG A 75 10.26 -11.28 16.54
CA ARG A 75 8.97 -10.66 16.89
C ARG A 75 9.16 -9.18 17.16
N TRP A 76 8.19 -8.38 16.76
CA TRP A 76 8.21 -6.94 17.03
C TRP A 76 7.16 -6.54 18.07
N GLN A 77 7.44 -5.45 18.77
CA GLN A 77 6.51 -4.81 19.71
C GLN A 77 5.70 -3.71 19.01
N GLY A 78 4.57 -3.36 19.59
CA GLY A 78 3.70 -2.31 19.05
C GLY A 78 2.96 -2.73 17.78
N VAL A 79 2.59 -1.73 16.97
CA VAL A 79 1.91 -1.92 15.69
C VAL A 79 2.84 -1.50 14.55
N ARG A 80 3.25 -2.45 13.72
CA ARG A 80 4.05 -2.19 12.52
C ARG A 80 3.18 -1.53 11.45
N ASN A 81 3.74 -0.55 10.74
CA ASN A 81 3.07 0.08 9.60
C ASN A 81 3.25 -0.79 8.35
N GLY A 82 2.16 -1.40 7.90
CA GLY A 82 2.08 -2.19 6.67
C GLY A 82 1.41 -1.48 5.49
N ALA A 83 1.24 -0.16 5.55
CA ALA A 83 0.57 0.60 4.49
C ALA A 83 1.43 0.81 3.23
N ARG A 84 2.75 0.57 3.31
CA ARG A 84 3.70 0.78 2.20
C ARG A 84 4.60 -0.43 1.99
N PRO A 85 4.97 -0.72 0.73
CA PRO A 85 5.96 -1.74 0.43
C PRO A 85 7.28 -1.51 1.16
N GLY A 86 7.93 -2.59 1.56
CA GLY A 86 9.29 -2.57 2.07
C GLY A 86 10.33 -2.42 0.95
N PRO A 87 11.62 -2.34 1.32
CA PRO A 87 12.70 -2.29 0.34
C PRO A 87 12.70 -3.57 -0.50
N ILE A 88 13.08 -3.42 -1.76
CA ILE A 88 13.38 -4.53 -2.64
C ILE A 88 14.83 -4.98 -2.47
N CYS A 89 15.14 -6.22 -2.86
CA CYS A 89 16.51 -6.72 -2.80
C CYS A 89 17.41 -6.00 -3.80
N PRO A 90 18.72 -5.81 -3.49
CA PRO A 90 19.65 -5.11 -4.36
C PRO A 90 19.70 -5.74 -5.76
N GLN A 91 19.52 -4.92 -6.76
CA GLN A 91 19.44 -5.33 -8.17
C GLN A 91 19.60 -4.11 -9.08
N ARG A 92 19.86 -4.35 -10.38
CA ARG A 92 19.71 -3.33 -11.40
C ARG A 92 18.21 -3.18 -11.69
N ALA A 93 17.56 -2.28 -10.94
CA ALA A 93 16.13 -2.06 -11.06
C ALA A 93 15.82 -1.16 -12.27
N GLU A 94 14.79 -1.54 -13.03
CA GLU A 94 14.29 -0.81 -14.19
C GLU A 94 12.77 -0.67 -14.12
N GLY A 95 12.22 0.23 -14.92
CA GLY A 95 10.78 0.47 -14.97
C GLY A 95 10.19 0.85 -13.60
N PRO A 96 9.05 0.27 -13.21
CA PRO A 96 8.38 0.59 -11.94
C PRO A 96 9.21 0.30 -10.67
N LEU A 97 10.21 -0.57 -10.77
CA LEU A 97 11.08 -0.91 -9.64
C LEU A 97 12.20 0.10 -9.41
N ALA A 98 12.55 0.93 -10.42
CA ALA A 98 13.67 1.86 -10.35
C ALA A 98 13.52 2.91 -9.23
N ALA A 99 12.30 3.27 -8.87
CA ALA A 99 12.00 4.23 -7.81
C ALA A 99 11.88 3.60 -6.42
N MET A 100 11.95 2.26 -6.31
CA MET A 100 11.79 1.58 -5.02
C MET A 100 13.11 1.58 -4.24
N PRO A 101 13.07 1.80 -2.91
CA PRO A 101 14.25 1.70 -2.08
C PRO A 101 14.80 0.27 -2.11
N GLN A 102 16.14 0.15 -2.14
CA GLN A 102 16.82 -1.14 -2.12
C GLN A 102 17.58 -1.32 -0.82
N SER A 103 17.59 -2.55 -0.29
CA SER A 103 18.33 -2.92 0.92
C SER A 103 18.69 -4.40 0.88
N GLU A 104 19.78 -4.80 1.54
CA GLU A 104 20.03 -6.21 1.82
C GLU A 104 19.05 -6.78 2.87
N ASP A 105 18.48 -5.92 3.72
CA ASP A 105 17.32 -6.25 4.57
C ASP A 105 16.03 -6.17 3.75
N CYS A 106 15.87 -7.11 2.84
CA CYS A 106 14.80 -7.17 1.87
C CYS A 106 13.89 -8.40 2.00
N LEU A 107 14.16 -9.29 2.97
CA LEU A 107 13.43 -10.54 3.15
C LEU A 107 12.06 -10.27 3.80
N ASN A 108 11.22 -9.57 3.05
CA ASN A 108 9.86 -9.22 3.43
C ASN A 108 8.85 -9.78 2.44
N LEU A 109 7.60 -9.86 2.90
CA LEU A 109 6.46 -10.30 2.10
C LEU A 109 5.29 -9.33 2.22
N ASN A 110 4.35 -9.45 1.31
CA ASN A 110 3.09 -8.74 1.33
C ASN A 110 1.94 -9.73 1.35
N VAL A 111 0.87 -9.38 2.06
CA VAL A 111 -0.36 -10.19 2.15
C VAL A 111 -1.54 -9.32 1.72
N TRP A 112 -2.25 -9.77 0.70
CA TRP A 112 -3.48 -9.16 0.22
C TRP A 112 -4.64 -10.04 0.64
N VAL A 113 -5.62 -9.49 1.33
CA VAL A 113 -6.79 -10.21 1.83
C VAL A 113 -8.09 -9.54 1.40
N PRO A 114 -9.15 -10.29 1.12
CA PRO A 114 -10.48 -9.73 0.98
C PRO A 114 -10.90 -9.04 2.28
N SER A 115 -11.51 -7.87 2.15
CA SER A 115 -12.03 -7.16 3.32
C SER A 115 -13.31 -7.78 3.81
N GLY A 116 -13.57 -7.66 5.13
CA GLY A 116 -14.78 -8.17 5.76
C GLY A 116 -14.58 -9.51 6.47
N HIS A 117 -15.69 -10.06 6.94
CA HIS A 117 -15.73 -11.35 7.65
C HIS A 117 -15.96 -12.50 6.66
N HIS A 118 -15.18 -13.55 6.79
CA HIS A 118 -15.32 -14.78 5.98
C HIS A 118 -15.70 -15.95 6.87
N ALA A 119 -16.86 -16.58 6.57
CA ALA A 119 -17.37 -17.72 7.33
C ALA A 119 -16.52 -18.99 7.18
N LYS A 120 -15.67 -19.05 6.14
CA LYS A 120 -14.78 -20.19 5.84
C LYS A 120 -13.36 -19.67 5.57
N PRO A 121 -12.32 -20.50 5.86
CA PRO A 121 -10.96 -20.19 5.43
C PRO A 121 -10.89 -19.96 3.91
N LEU A 122 -10.13 -18.97 3.51
CA LEU A 122 -9.92 -18.63 2.11
C LEU A 122 -8.69 -19.36 1.55
N PRO A 123 -8.69 -19.71 0.26
CA PRO A 123 -7.51 -20.26 -0.39
C PRO A 123 -6.40 -19.20 -0.42
N VAL A 124 -5.17 -19.67 -0.27
CA VAL A 124 -3.96 -18.82 -0.31
C VAL A 124 -3.17 -19.13 -1.57
N MET A 125 -2.90 -18.10 -2.37
CA MET A 125 -1.94 -18.16 -3.46
C MET A 125 -0.63 -17.56 -2.98
N PHE A 126 0.45 -18.35 -3.09
CA PHE A 126 1.79 -17.91 -2.75
C PHE A 126 2.55 -17.60 -4.04
N TRP A 127 2.95 -16.32 -4.21
CA TRP A 127 3.60 -15.82 -5.41
C TRP A 127 5.09 -15.59 -5.20
N ILE A 128 5.89 -16.27 -6.00
CA ILE A 128 7.34 -16.09 -6.09
C ILE A 128 7.61 -15.43 -7.44
N HIS A 129 8.11 -14.20 -7.42
CA HIS A 129 8.30 -13.42 -8.65
C HIS A 129 9.40 -14.00 -9.55
N GLY A 130 9.26 -13.79 -10.85
CA GLY A 130 10.27 -14.11 -11.85
C GLY A 130 11.41 -13.08 -11.88
N GLY A 131 12.25 -13.16 -12.92
CA GLY A 131 13.38 -12.24 -13.16
C GLY A 131 14.73 -12.94 -13.14
N SER A 132 14.76 -14.25 -13.40
CA SER A 132 15.97 -15.07 -13.54
C SER A 132 16.91 -14.98 -12.32
N PHE A 133 16.37 -14.77 -11.14
CA PHE A 133 17.09 -14.55 -9.88
C PHE A 133 18.04 -13.33 -9.88
N ARG A 134 17.86 -12.42 -10.82
CA ARG A 134 18.71 -11.23 -11.00
C ARG A 134 17.93 -9.95 -10.71
N VAL A 135 16.64 -9.92 -11.03
CA VAL A 135 15.75 -8.77 -10.89
C VAL A 135 14.36 -9.21 -10.44
N GLY A 136 13.56 -8.25 -9.98
CA GLY A 136 12.18 -8.48 -9.59
C GLY A 136 11.90 -8.17 -8.13
N SER A 137 10.62 -8.15 -7.78
CA SER A 137 10.16 -7.94 -6.40
C SER A 137 8.71 -8.41 -6.25
N GLY A 138 8.39 -9.00 -5.11
CA GLY A 138 7.01 -9.29 -4.72
C GLY A 138 6.17 -8.03 -4.49
N SER A 139 6.81 -6.87 -4.40
CA SER A 139 6.15 -5.57 -4.28
C SER A 139 6.00 -4.83 -5.62
N SER A 140 6.30 -5.48 -6.74
CA SER A 140 6.09 -4.89 -8.07
C SER A 140 4.61 -4.52 -8.27
N PRO A 141 4.30 -3.33 -8.80
CA PRO A 141 2.94 -2.96 -9.16
C PRO A 141 2.26 -3.92 -10.14
N LEU A 142 3.03 -4.71 -10.88
CA LEU A 142 2.51 -5.76 -11.78
C LEU A 142 1.83 -6.91 -11.02
N TYR A 143 2.08 -7.04 -9.72
CA TYR A 143 1.55 -8.10 -8.87
C TYR A 143 0.52 -7.57 -7.86
N ASP A 144 -0.27 -6.56 -8.29
CA ASP A 144 -1.40 -6.06 -7.51
C ASP A 144 -2.40 -7.19 -7.25
N GLY A 145 -2.69 -7.41 -5.96
CA GLY A 145 -3.52 -8.54 -5.52
C GLY A 145 -5.02 -8.34 -5.64
N GLN A 146 -5.50 -7.15 -6.04
CA GLN A 146 -6.92 -6.82 -6.01
C GLN A 146 -7.78 -7.77 -6.86
N ALA A 147 -7.29 -8.19 -8.03
CA ALA A 147 -8.00 -9.10 -8.91
C ALA A 147 -8.18 -10.52 -8.32
N LEU A 148 -7.23 -11.00 -7.54
CA LEU A 148 -7.32 -12.29 -6.83
C LEU A 148 -8.21 -12.16 -5.60
N VAL A 149 -8.05 -11.11 -4.85
CA VAL A 149 -8.85 -10.79 -3.66
C VAL A 149 -10.34 -10.71 -4.02
N SER A 150 -10.71 -10.09 -5.15
CA SER A 150 -12.09 -10.02 -5.62
C SER A 150 -12.72 -11.40 -5.92
N ARG A 151 -11.89 -12.44 -6.02
CA ARG A 151 -12.29 -13.84 -6.18
C ARG A 151 -12.16 -14.65 -4.89
N ASN A 152 -12.08 -13.98 -3.74
CA ASN A 152 -11.91 -14.59 -2.42
C ASN A 152 -10.64 -15.44 -2.30
N VAL A 153 -9.53 -14.98 -2.90
CA VAL A 153 -8.20 -15.59 -2.78
C VAL A 153 -7.30 -14.64 -2.00
N ILE A 154 -6.60 -15.13 -0.99
CA ILE A 154 -5.52 -14.41 -0.32
C ILE A 154 -4.27 -14.54 -1.20
N LEU A 155 -3.61 -13.41 -1.51
CA LEU A 155 -2.32 -13.42 -2.19
C LEU A 155 -1.20 -13.11 -1.19
N VAL A 156 -0.18 -13.96 -1.16
CA VAL A 156 1.09 -13.70 -0.48
C VAL A 156 2.17 -13.57 -1.54
N SER A 157 2.84 -12.43 -1.60
CA SER A 157 3.99 -12.21 -2.51
C SER A 157 5.24 -11.93 -1.71
N ILE A 158 6.37 -12.52 -2.10
CA ILE A 158 7.63 -12.43 -1.36
C ILE A 158 8.73 -11.76 -2.16
N ASN A 159 9.68 -11.13 -1.44
CA ASN A 159 11.00 -10.86 -1.94
C ASN A 159 11.95 -12.02 -1.57
N TYR A 160 12.97 -12.23 -2.36
CA TYR A 160 14.10 -13.13 -2.07
C TYR A 160 15.38 -12.50 -2.59
N ARG A 161 16.53 -12.84 -1.97
CA ARG A 161 17.84 -12.30 -2.37
C ARG A 161 18.16 -12.66 -3.81
N LEU A 162 18.73 -11.68 -4.54
CA LEU A 162 18.99 -11.74 -5.97
C LEU A 162 20.49 -11.69 -6.27
N GLY A 163 20.84 -12.16 -7.47
CA GLY A 163 22.21 -12.09 -7.99
C GLY A 163 23.24 -12.73 -7.04
N VAL A 164 24.39 -12.08 -6.90
CA VAL A 164 25.49 -12.58 -6.05
C VAL A 164 25.14 -12.62 -4.57
N LEU A 165 24.20 -11.79 -4.11
CA LEU A 165 23.78 -11.77 -2.72
C LEU A 165 22.86 -12.95 -2.36
N GLY A 166 22.21 -13.55 -3.36
CA GLY A 166 21.29 -14.67 -3.16
C GLY A 166 21.81 -16.02 -3.66
N ARG A 167 22.78 -16.02 -4.57
CA ARG A 167 23.21 -17.22 -5.29
C ARG A 167 24.73 -17.28 -5.48
N PHE A 168 25.46 -16.96 -4.46
CA PHE A 168 26.91 -17.01 -4.48
C PHE A 168 27.39 -18.20 -3.64
N ALA A 169 28.08 -19.14 -4.28
CA ALA A 169 28.62 -20.31 -3.62
C ALA A 169 30.15 -20.33 -3.83
N LEU A 170 30.87 -20.14 -2.73
CA LEU A 170 32.30 -20.37 -2.65
C LEU A 170 32.58 -21.43 -1.59
N PRO A 171 33.47 -22.40 -1.84
CA PRO A 171 33.82 -23.41 -0.84
C PRO A 171 34.30 -22.83 0.48
N GLU A 172 34.99 -21.69 0.47
CA GLU A 172 35.49 -20.98 1.63
C GLU A 172 34.33 -20.45 2.48
N LEU A 173 33.36 -19.78 1.89
CA LEU A 173 32.17 -19.29 2.58
C LEU A 173 31.30 -20.43 3.11
N SER A 174 31.23 -21.54 2.40
CA SER A 174 30.48 -22.71 2.85
C SER A 174 31.10 -23.36 4.09
N LYS A 175 32.43 -23.27 4.26
CA LYS A 175 33.12 -23.76 5.45
C LYS A 175 32.90 -22.87 6.69
N GLU A 176 32.68 -21.57 6.51
CA GLU A 176 32.40 -20.61 7.57
C GLU A 176 30.99 -20.80 8.16
N GLN A 177 30.08 -21.32 7.35
CA GLN A 177 28.71 -21.60 7.79
C GLN A 177 28.67 -22.98 8.45
N ALA A 178 28.71 -23.01 9.79
CA ALA A 178 28.48 -24.24 10.57
C ALA A 178 27.00 -24.67 10.37
N GLY A 179 26.75 -25.49 9.38
CA GLY A 179 25.42 -26.03 9.12
C GLY A 179 25.46 -27.02 7.96
N PRO A 180 24.54 -27.99 7.93
CA PRO A 180 24.48 -28.99 6.87
C PRO A 180 24.26 -28.39 5.51
#